data_2b66dc6bf2917de79cde5d2756742810
#
_entry.id   2b66dc6bf2917de79cde5d2756742810
#
_cell.length_a   1.000
_cell.length_b   1.000
_cell.length_c   1.000
_cell.angle_alpha   90.00
_cell.angle_beta   90.00
_cell.angle_gamma   90.00
#
_symmetry.space_group_name_H-M   'P 1'
#
loop_
_entity.id
_entity.type
_entity.pdbx_description
1 polymer ?
#
loop_
_entity_poly.entity_id
_entity_poly.type
_entity_poly.pdbx_seq_one_letter_code
_entity_poly.pdbx_strand_id
1 'polypeptide(L)'
;NGVGGLGASEIVAFDSVSKQLYINNGALNRIDIVDIENPATPTLVRSVDMGVYGRGVQSVTVGDGIVAAAVDVAPVVSADGRQTASNGLVVLMDTTGRILKTVGVGTLPDHVSFTPDKKTILVAGEGEPICSLENANTPATEKSDPTLVSDANGTVSLIDVSNGAVSATVTVLDFSAFDKTALLAENVRVFFPGSTAAQDLEPEYITT
;
A
#
# COMPACT_ATOMS: atom_id res chain seq x y z
N ASN A 1 23.60 6.43 8.25
CA ASN A 1 24.32 6.30 6.98
C ASN A 1 23.32 6.36 5.87
N GLY A 2 23.00 7.60 5.48
CA GLY A 2 21.91 7.85 4.58
C GLY A 2 22.15 7.31 3.18
N VAL A 3 21.41 6.32 2.80
CA VAL A 3 20.99 6.21 1.42
C VAL A 3 19.90 7.27 1.27
N GLY A 4 20.33 8.54 1.09
CA GLY A 4 19.43 9.62 0.74
C GLY A 4 19.11 9.51 -0.75
N GLY A 5 17.84 9.45 -1.09
CA GLY A 5 17.34 9.46 -2.45
C GLY A 5 15.83 9.65 -2.41
N LEU A 6 15.21 9.96 -3.54
CA LEU A 6 13.76 9.98 -3.68
C LEU A 6 13.20 8.60 -3.25
N GLY A 7 12.18 8.58 -2.39
CA GLY A 7 11.55 7.35 -1.89
C GLY A 7 12.36 6.56 -0.86
N ALA A 8 13.40 7.15 -0.26
CA ALA A 8 14.21 6.42 0.71
C ALA A 8 13.46 6.08 2.01
N SER A 9 12.58 6.98 2.48
CA SER A 9 11.77 6.78 3.69
C SER A 9 10.61 7.77 3.68
N GLU A 10 9.40 7.29 3.73
CA GLU A 10 8.19 8.13 3.66
C GLU A 10 7.31 7.96 4.89
N ILE A 11 7.09 6.73 5.33
CA ILE A 11 6.21 6.40 6.46
C ILE A 11 7.02 5.81 7.60
N VAL A 12 6.67 6.23 8.82
CA VAL A 12 7.24 5.71 10.06
C VAL A 12 6.13 5.40 11.05
N ALA A 13 6.18 4.24 11.68
CA ALA A 13 5.34 3.86 12.80
C ALA A 13 6.18 3.70 14.07
N PHE A 14 5.63 4.14 15.20
CA PHE A 14 6.29 4.04 16.49
C PHE A 14 5.52 3.10 17.43
N ASP A 15 6.22 2.13 17.98
CA ASP A 15 5.70 1.32 19.09
C ASP A 15 6.23 1.81 20.45
N SER A 16 5.33 2.29 21.27
CA SER A 16 5.66 2.81 22.59
C SER A 16 6.08 1.73 23.60
N VAL A 17 5.75 0.46 23.33
CA VAL A 17 6.10 -0.67 24.21
C VAL A 17 7.54 -1.10 23.96
N SER A 18 7.89 -1.42 22.72
CA SER A 18 9.24 -1.84 22.35
C SER A 18 10.23 -0.68 22.20
N LYS A 19 9.74 0.59 22.20
CA LYS A 19 10.53 1.79 21.91
C LYS A 19 11.22 1.73 20.55
N GLN A 20 10.56 1.15 19.56
CA GLN A 20 11.08 0.98 18.22
C GLN A 20 10.31 1.79 17.18
N LEU A 21 11.03 2.24 16.17
CA LEU A 21 10.47 2.76 14.93
C LEU A 21 10.49 1.67 13.86
N TYR A 22 9.41 1.60 13.10
CA TYR A 22 9.30 0.80 11.89
C TYR A 22 9.21 1.77 10.73
N ILE A 23 10.17 1.70 9.83
CA ILE A 23 10.36 2.71 8.77
C ILE A 23 10.28 1.99 7.44
N ASN A 24 9.35 2.41 6.56
CA ASN A 24 9.40 1.93 5.19
C ASN A 24 10.60 2.57 4.48
N ASN A 25 11.37 1.74 3.82
CA ASN A 25 12.49 2.15 2.98
C ASN A 25 12.17 1.72 1.54
N GLY A 26 11.45 2.57 0.82
CA GLY A 26 11.00 2.29 -0.55
C GLY A 26 12.16 2.07 -1.50
N ALA A 27 13.24 2.85 -1.37
CA ALA A 27 14.41 2.73 -2.24
C ALA A 27 15.11 1.35 -2.16
N LEU A 28 15.02 0.69 -1.01
CA LEU A 28 15.61 -0.64 -0.77
C LEU A 28 14.54 -1.73 -0.59
N ASN A 29 13.27 -1.39 -0.77
CA ASN A 29 12.12 -2.27 -0.64
C ASN A 29 12.16 -3.13 0.64
N ARG A 30 12.25 -2.46 1.80
CA ARG A 30 12.37 -3.12 3.10
C ARG A 30 11.78 -2.31 4.23
N ILE A 31 11.54 -2.95 5.37
CA ILE A 31 11.23 -2.28 6.63
C ILE A 31 12.48 -2.25 7.50
N ASP A 32 12.92 -1.05 7.88
CA ASP A 32 14.01 -0.85 8.83
C ASP A 32 13.42 -0.71 10.25
N ILE A 33 13.89 -1.54 11.19
CA ILE A 33 13.51 -1.52 12.61
C ILE A 33 14.63 -0.81 13.38
N VAL A 34 14.29 0.30 14.02
CA VAL A 34 15.25 1.16 14.71
C VAL A 34 14.87 1.26 16.18
N ASP A 35 15.78 0.91 17.08
CA ASP A 35 15.65 1.13 18.51
C ASP A 35 15.89 2.62 18.82
N ILE A 36 14.96 3.20 19.56
CA ILE A 36 15.00 4.59 20.05
C ILE A 36 14.76 4.67 21.57
N GLU A 37 15.08 3.62 22.31
CA GLU A 37 15.02 3.69 23.79
C GLU A 37 15.81 4.90 24.29
N ASN A 38 16.98 5.17 23.67
CA ASN A 38 17.67 6.44 23.77
C ASN A 38 17.56 7.21 22.43
N PRO A 39 16.66 8.21 22.32
CA PRO A 39 16.46 8.94 21.07
C PRO A 39 17.70 9.73 20.58
N ALA A 40 18.65 10.01 21.46
CA ALA A 40 19.89 10.69 21.07
C ALA A 40 20.88 9.76 20.35
N THR A 41 20.70 8.44 20.48
CA THR A 41 21.57 7.43 19.88
C THR A 41 20.74 6.28 19.28
N PRO A 42 19.94 6.56 18.23
CA PRO A 42 19.13 5.53 17.60
C PRO A 42 20.00 4.44 16.95
N THR A 43 19.59 3.18 17.06
CA THR A 43 20.34 2.05 16.50
C THR A 43 19.46 1.21 15.58
N LEU A 44 19.98 0.86 14.41
CA LEU A 44 19.33 -0.08 13.50
C LEU A 44 19.41 -1.49 14.11
N VAL A 45 18.25 -2.06 14.45
CA VAL A 45 18.15 -3.41 15.01
C VAL A 45 18.13 -4.45 13.89
N ARG A 46 17.30 -4.21 12.86
CA ARG A 46 17.08 -5.15 11.77
C ARG A 46 16.52 -4.44 10.55
N SER A 47 16.79 -5.01 9.38
CA SER A 47 16.07 -4.71 8.14
C SER A 47 15.34 -5.98 7.68
N VAL A 48 14.07 -5.84 7.30
CA VAL A 48 13.24 -6.94 6.79
C VAL A 48 12.98 -6.68 5.30
N ASP A 49 13.50 -7.56 4.45
CA ASP A 49 13.35 -7.47 3.00
C ASP A 49 11.89 -7.72 2.59
N MET A 50 11.30 -6.79 1.85
CA MET A 50 9.95 -6.90 1.28
C MET A 50 9.97 -7.32 -0.20
N GLY A 51 11.14 -7.37 -0.83
CA GLY A 51 11.30 -7.73 -2.24
C GLY A 51 10.83 -9.13 -2.59
N VAL A 52 10.79 -10.04 -1.61
CA VAL A 52 10.25 -11.39 -1.79
C VAL A 52 8.70 -11.43 -1.83
N TYR A 53 8.04 -10.33 -1.45
CA TYR A 53 6.58 -10.22 -1.41
C TYR A 53 6.04 -9.35 -2.55
N GLY A 54 6.81 -8.36 -3.02
CA GLY A 54 6.37 -7.48 -4.10
C GLY A 54 7.45 -6.51 -4.55
N ARG A 55 7.06 -5.58 -5.42
CA ARG A 55 7.99 -4.63 -6.04
C ARG A 55 8.28 -3.38 -5.21
N GLY A 56 7.41 -3.06 -4.23
CA GLY A 56 7.57 -1.85 -3.42
C GLY A 56 6.80 -1.91 -2.13
N VAL A 57 7.45 -1.60 -0.99
CA VAL A 57 6.78 -1.36 0.28
C VAL A 57 6.31 0.10 0.32
N GLN A 58 5.00 0.31 0.50
CA GLN A 58 4.37 1.63 0.43
C GLN A 58 4.15 2.24 1.81
N SER A 59 3.73 1.43 2.77
CA SER A 59 3.35 1.94 4.11
C SER A 59 3.63 0.92 5.20
N VAL A 60 3.68 1.40 6.45
CA VAL A 60 3.86 0.57 7.64
C VAL A 60 3.08 1.13 8.81
N THR A 61 2.48 0.26 9.61
CA THR A 61 1.84 0.61 10.88
C THR A 61 2.17 -0.42 11.95
N VAL A 62 1.99 -0.06 13.22
CA VAL A 62 2.21 -0.96 14.35
C VAL A 62 1.11 -0.80 15.41
N GLY A 63 0.66 -1.91 15.97
CA GLY A 63 -0.31 -1.93 17.05
C GLY A 63 -0.40 -3.29 17.69
N ASP A 64 -0.52 -3.33 19.01
CA ASP A 64 -0.67 -4.54 19.83
C ASP A 64 0.36 -5.65 19.50
N GLY A 65 1.62 -5.25 19.29
CA GLY A 65 2.70 -6.18 18.98
C GLY A 65 2.72 -6.72 17.54
N ILE A 66 1.83 -6.23 16.68
CA ILE A 66 1.76 -6.57 15.26
C ILE A 66 2.25 -5.37 14.43
N VAL A 67 3.21 -5.62 13.54
CA VAL A 67 3.64 -4.67 12.51
C VAL A 67 3.04 -5.11 11.19
N ALA A 68 2.42 -4.19 10.48
CA ALA A 68 1.82 -4.45 9.17
C ALA A 68 2.47 -3.56 8.11
N ALA A 69 2.97 -4.17 7.04
CA ALA A 69 3.56 -3.47 5.90
C ALA A 69 2.73 -3.69 4.64
N ALA A 70 2.32 -2.61 3.99
CA ALA A 70 1.66 -2.65 2.69
C ALA A 70 2.69 -2.82 1.59
N VAL A 71 2.45 -3.77 0.68
CA VAL A 71 3.39 -4.12 -0.38
C VAL A 71 2.66 -4.18 -1.72
N ASP A 72 3.12 -3.37 -2.64
CA ASP A 72 2.64 -3.38 -4.02
C ASP A 72 3.23 -4.56 -4.80
N VAL A 73 2.39 -5.23 -5.57
CA VAL A 73 2.75 -6.39 -6.39
C VAL A 73 2.76 -6.00 -7.86
N ALA A 74 3.82 -6.39 -8.56
CA ALA A 74 3.95 -6.09 -9.97
C ALA A 74 2.75 -6.56 -10.79
N PRO A 75 2.31 -5.79 -11.80
CA PRO A 75 1.29 -6.23 -12.74
C PRO A 75 1.68 -7.53 -13.43
N VAL A 76 0.68 -8.34 -13.76
CA VAL A 76 0.88 -9.50 -14.63
C VAL A 76 1.01 -9.02 -16.06
N VAL A 77 2.07 -9.47 -16.73
CA VAL A 77 2.30 -9.18 -18.15
C VAL A 77 1.97 -10.43 -18.97
N SER A 78 0.98 -10.32 -19.85
CA SER A 78 0.59 -11.40 -20.78
C SER A 78 1.58 -11.53 -21.93
N ALA A 79 1.49 -12.63 -22.68
CA ALA A 79 2.41 -12.91 -23.79
C ALA A 79 2.37 -11.85 -24.92
N ASP A 80 1.27 -11.12 -25.06
CA ASP A 80 1.10 -10.01 -26.00
C ASP A 80 1.57 -8.66 -25.41
N GLY A 81 2.16 -8.66 -24.22
CA GLY A 81 2.67 -7.47 -23.54
C GLY A 81 1.64 -6.65 -22.78
N ARG A 82 0.37 -7.07 -22.72
CA ARG A 82 -0.65 -6.38 -21.94
C ARG A 82 -0.38 -6.56 -20.45
N GLN A 83 -0.54 -5.47 -19.70
CA GLN A 83 -0.42 -5.47 -18.27
C GLN A 83 -1.81 -5.52 -17.62
N THR A 84 -1.93 -6.32 -16.58
CA THR A 84 -3.12 -6.37 -15.72
C THR A 84 -2.68 -6.13 -14.29
N ALA A 85 -3.32 -5.19 -13.61
CA ALA A 85 -3.02 -4.88 -12.22
C ALA A 85 -3.16 -6.12 -11.34
N SER A 86 -2.23 -6.28 -10.41
CA SER A 86 -2.25 -7.35 -9.41
C SER A 86 -2.77 -6.82 -8.07
N ASN A 87 -3.44 -7.68 -7.34
CA ASN A 87 -3.75 -7.38 -5.95
C ASN A 87 -2.46 -7.27 -5.13
N GLY A 88 -2.43 -6.30 -4.23
CA GLY A 88 -1.33 -6.12 -3.30
C GLY A 88 -1.40 -7.06 -2.10
N LEU A 89 -0.40 -6.95 -1.24
CA LEU A 89 -0.27 -7.75 -0.03
C LEU A 89 -0.10 -6.84 1.19
N VAL A 90 -0.55 -7.33 2.35
CA VAL A 90 -0.07 -6.85 3.65
C VAL A 90 0.72 -7.96 4.31
N VAL A 91 1.96 -7.63 4.68
CA VAL A 91 2.87 -8.52 5.40
C VAL A 91 2.74 -8.22 6.89
N LEU A 92 2.24 -9.20 7.65
CA LEU A 92 2.11 -9.13 9.10
C LEU A 92 3.33 -9.77 9.77
N MET A 93 3.97 -9.05 10.68
CA MET A 93 5.14 -9.50 11.43
C MET A 93 5.02 -9.14 12.91
N ASP A 94 5.81 -9.78 13.75
CA ASP A 94 5.97 -9.33 15.13
C ASP A 94 6.95 -8.15 15.23
N THR A 95 7.07 -7.59 16.42
CA THR A 95 7.95 -6.42 16.67
C THR A 95 9.43 -6.71 16.44
N THR A 96 9.85 -7.99 16.35
CA THR A 96 11.23 -8.37 15.99
C THR A 96 11.44 -8.46 14.48
N GLY A 97 10.39 -8.26 13.67
CA GLY A 97 10.42 -8.41 12.22
C GLY A 97 10.34 -9.86 11.73
N ARG A 98 9.88 -10.79 12.57
CA ARG A 98 9.57 -12.17 12.15
C ARG A 98 8.20 -12.17 11.47
N ILE A 99 8.16 -12.68 10.26
CA ILE A 99 6.92 -12.78 9.49
C ILE A 99 5.97 -13.78 10.16
N LEU A 100 4.73 -13.35 10.36
CA LEU A 100 3.64 -14.14 10.94
C LEU A 100 2.68 -14.64 9.86
N LYS A 101 2.29 -13.74 8.93
CA LYS A 101 1.35 -14.04 7.85
C LYS A 101 1.47 -13.01 6.73
N THR A 102 1.08 -13.39 5.51
CA THR A 102 0.75 -12.48 4.43
C THR A 102 -0.72 -12.60 4.09
N VAL A 103 -1.36 -11.50 3.75
CA VAL A 103 -2.76 -11.46 3.34
C VAL A 103 -2.91 -10.64 2.06
N GLY A 104 -3.76 -11.12 1.15
CA GLY A 104 -4.09 -10.38 -0.08
C GLY A 104 -5.07 -9.24 0.24
N VAL A 105 -4.84 -8.08 -0.37
CA VAL A 105 -5.67 -6.88 -0.24
C VAL A 105 -6.00 -6.32 -1.63
N GLY A 106 -6.60 -5.14 -1.73
CA GLY A 106 -6.81 -4.48 -3.02
C GLY A 106 -5.51 -4.14 -3.76
N THR A 107 -5.68 -3.68 -4.98
CA THR A 107 -4.55 -3.27 -5.86
C THR A 107 -3.90 -2.01 -5.32
N LEU A 108 -2.57 -1.95 -5.40
CA LEU A 108 -1.74 -0.83 -4.96
C LEU A 108 -2.13 -0.36 -3.54
N PRO A 109 -1.84 -1.16 -2.49
CA PRO A 109 -2.11 -0.76 -1.11
C PRO A 109 -1.14 0.33 -0.69
N ASP A 110 -1.61 1.58 -0.70
CA ASP A 110 -0.78 2.75 -0.47
C ASP A 110 -0.63 3.09 1.02
N HIS A 111 -1.69 2.96 1.78
CA HIS A 111 -1.65 3.29 3.21
C HIS A 111 -2.29 2.21 4.10
N VAL A 112 -1.67 1.97 5.26
CA VAL A 112 -2.18 1.08 6.31
C VAL A 112 -2.29 1.78 7.64
N SER A 113 -3.39 1.55 8.38
CA SER A 113 -3.60 2.10 9.72
C SER A 113 -4.36 1.13 10.61
N PHE A 114 -4.00 1.04 11.88
CA PHE A 114 -4.80 0.33 12.88
C PHE A 114 -6.00 1.15 13.31
N THR A 115 -7.13 0.49 13.55
CA THR A 115 -8.22 1.07 14.35
C THR A 115 -7.76 1.38 15.76
N PRO A 116 -8.39 2.33 16.49
CA PRO A 116 -7.98 2.71 17.86
C PRO A 116 -7.94 1.53 18.84
N ASP A 117 -8.83 0.54 18.68
CA ASP A 117 -8.87 -0.68 19.49
C ASP A 117 -7.83 -1.74 19.11
N LYS A 118 -7.04 -1.49 18.04
CA LYS A 118 -5.98 -2.36 17.50
C LYS A 118 -6.47 -3.73 17.03
N LYS A 119 -7.76 -3.90 16.76
CA LYS A 119 -8.35 -5.17 16.32
C LYS A 119 -8.49 -5.30 14.82
N THR A 120 -8.48 -4.17 14.11
CA THR A 120 -8.60 -4.13 12.65
C THR A 120 -7.49 -3.27 12.06
N ILE A 121 -6.94 -3.71 10.95
CA ILE A 121 -6.05 -2.90 10.11
C ILE A 121 -6.85 -2.49 8.89
N LEU A 122 -6.90 -1.19 8.62
CA LEU A 122 -7.49 -0.62 7.41
C LEU A 122 -6.40 -0.39 6.39
N VAL A 123 -6.71 -0.68 5.13
CA VAL A 123 -5.78 -0.52 4.01
C VAL A 123 -6.48 0.29 2.92
N ALA A 124 -5.92 1.41 2.55
CA ALA A 124 -6.30 2.15 1.36
C ALA A 124 -5.62 1.49 0.16
N GLY A 125 -6.40 1.05 -0.81
CA GLY A 125 -5.91 0.47 -2.05
C GLY A 125 -6.30 1.39 -3.20
N GLU A 126 -5.30 2.06 -3.76
CA GLU A 126 -5.46 3.14 -4.70
C GLU A 126 -6.04 2.67 -6.04
N GLY A 127 -5.56 1.53 -6.54
CA GLY A 127 -6.08 0.99 -7.79
C GLY A 127 -5.68 1.79 -9.02
N GLU A 128 -4.54 2.50 -8.98
CA GLU A 128 -4.08 3.36 -10.08
C GLU A 128 -4.20 2.71 -11.47
N PRO A 129 -4.62 3.49 -12.49
CA PRO A 129 -4.70 3.00 -13.85
C PRO A 129 -3.33 2.71 -14.45
N ILE A 130 -3.19 1.57 -15.10
CA ILE A 130 -2.02 1.25 -15.91
C ILE A 130 -2.27 1.75 -17.32
N CYS A 131 -1.51 2.76 -17.72
CA CYS A 131 -1.51 3.27 -19.09
C CYS A 131 -0.36 2.65 -19.88
N SER A 132 -0.59 2.36 -21.16
CA SER A 132 0.51 1.98 -22.05
C SER A 132 1.47 3.17 -22.14
N LEU A 133 2.67 2.98 -21.61
CA LEU A 133 3.76 3.85 -21.96
C LEU A 133 4.14 3.44 -23.39
N GLU A 134 3.72 4.21 -24.39
CA GLU A 134 4.40 4.18 -25.66
C GLU A 134 5.86 4.50 -25.37
N ASN A 135 6.70 3.49 -25.43
CA ASN A 135 8.14 3.52 -25.19
C ASN A 135 8.61 4.50 -24.10
N ALA A 136 9.39 4.02 -23.16
CA ALA A 136 10.02 4.85 -22.12
C ALA A 136 10.86 6.03 -22.69
N ASN A 137 11.06 6.07 -24.00
CA ASN A 137 11.80 7.08 -24.75
C ASN A 137 10.91 8.11 -25.48
N THR A 138 9.56 8.00 -25.40
CA THR A 138 8.69 9.03 -26.00
C THR A 138 8.76 10.30 -25.16
N PRO A 139 9.14 11.45 -25.74
CA PRO A 139 9.19 12.72 -25.01
C PRO A 139 7.85 13.03 -24.35
N ALA A 140 7.88 13.55 -23.14
CA ALA A 140 6.66 13.91 -22.39
C ALA A 140 5.70 14.85 -23.15
N THR A 141 6.22 15.60 -24.13
CA THR A 141 5.48 16.50 -25.01
C THR A 141 4.67 15.76 -26.09
N GLU A 142 4.97 14.49 -26.35
CA GLU A 142 4.27 13.66 -27.36
C GLU A 142 3.31 12.65 -26.72
N LYS A 143 3.20 12.62 -25.41
CA LYS A 143 2.22 11.80 -24.67
C LYS A 143 0.84 12.43 -24.75
N SER A 144 0.28 12.52 -25.95
CA SER A 144 -1.00 13.19 -26.14
C SER A 144 -2.22 12.35 -25.74
N ASP A 145 -2.06 11.04 -25.53
CA ASP A 145 -3.16 10.18 -25.08
C ASP A 145 -2.62 8.83 -24.58
N PRO A 146 -2.33 8.69 -23.27
CA PRO A 146 -1.95 7.38 -22.74
C PRO A 146 -3.14 6.43 -22.90
N THR A 147 -2.97 5.38 -23.73
CA THR A 147 -4.01 4.38 -23.86
C THR A 147 -4.12 3.59 -22.56
N LEU A 148 -5.27 3.68 -21.93
CA LEU A 148 -5.59 2.89 -20.75
C LEU A 148 -5.50 1.40 -21.06
N VAL A 149 -4.68 0.67 -20.32
CA VAL A 149 -4.44 -0.77 -20.49
C VAL A 149 -5.20 -1.58 -19.46
N SER A 150 -5.18 -1.13 -18.22
CA SER A 150 -5.86 -1.74 -17.09
C SER A 150 -6.19 -0.67 -16.07
N ASP A 151 -7.38 -0.77 -15.50
CA ASP A 151 -7.90 0.17 -14.52
C ASP A 151 -8.56 -0.64 -13.40
N ALA A 152 -7.87 -0.74 -12.28
CA ALA A 152 -8.37 -1.48 -11.12
C ALA A 152 -9.30 -0.59 -10.30
N ASN A 153 -10.21 -1.21 -9.54
CA ASN A 153 -11.03 -0.47 -8.60
C ASN A 153 -10.18 0.00 -7.41
N GLY A 154 -10.41 1.23 -6.98
CA GLY A 154 -10.03 1.67 -5.65
C GLY A 154 -10.76 0.86 -4.58
N THR A 155 -10.10 0.61 -3.47
CA THR A 155 -10.60 -0.30 -2.43
C THR A 155 -10.27 0.17 -1.04
N VAL A 156 -11.06 -0.31 -0.06
CA VAL A 156 -10.68 -0.31 1.36
C VAL A 156 -10.69 -1.76 1.83
N SER A 157 -9.54 -2.26 2.27
CA SER A 157 -9.44 -3.61 2.85
C SER A 157 -9.43 -3.52 4.38
N LEU A 158 -10.22 -4.38 5.02
CA LEU A 158 -10.30 -4.54 6.47
C LEU A 158 -9.65 -5.87 6.84
N ILE A 159 -8.59 -5.83 7.63
CA ILE A 159 -7.89 -7.02 8.11
C ILE A 159 -8.21 -7.17 9.59
N ASP A 160 -9.05 -8.15 9.92
CA ASP A 160 -9.37 -8.50 11.30
C ASP A 160 -8.19 -9.27 11.92
N VAL A 161 -7.60 -8.69 12.95
CA VAL A 161 -6.49 -9.27 13.73
C VAL A 161 -6.89 -9.50 15.19
N SER A 162 -8.18 -9.44 15.52
CA SER A 162 -8.70 -9.61 16.90
C SER A 162 -8.30 -10.94 17.55
N ASN A 163 -8.01 -11.96 16.73
CA ASN A 163 -7.53 -13.27 17.16
C ASN A 163 -6.03 -13.49 16.87
N GLY A 164 -5.27 -12.40 16.72
CA GLY A 164 -3.85 -12.38 16.40
C GLY A 164 -3.56 -12.48 14.90
N ALA A 165 -2.36 -12.05 14.51
CA ALA A 165 -1.94 -11.94 13.11
C ALA A 165 -2.04 -13.26 12.32
N VAL A 166 -1.72 -14.40 12.93
CA VAL A 166 -1.76 -15.72 12.27
C VAL A 166 -3.18 -16.11 11.84
N SER A 167 -4.19 -15.67 12.62
CA SER A 167 -5.61 -15.92 12.36
C SER A 167 -6.28 -14.83 11.53
N ALA A 168 -5.53 -13.82 11.06
CA ALA A 168 -6.08 -12.67 10.35
C ALA A 168 -6.96 -13.07 9.17
N THR A 169 -8.08 -12.38 9.01
CA THR A 169 -9.01 -12.49 7.87
C THR A 169 -9.16 -11.15 7.18
N VAL A 170 -9.52 -11.15 5.90
CA VAL A 170 -9.62 -9.93 5.10
C VAL A 170 -11.00 -9.81 4.49
N THR A 171 -11.55 -8.60 4.55
CA THR A 171 -12.73 -8.18 3.77
C THR A 171 -12.30 -7.00 2.90
N VAL A 172 -12.49 -7.10 1.59
CA VAL A 172 -12.21 -6.03 0.65
C VAL A 172 -13.53 -5.37 0.25
N LEU A 173 -13.60 -4.08 0.41
CA LEU A 173 -14.72 -3.23 -0.01
C LEU A 173 -14.25 -2.41 -1.22
N ASP A 174 -15.11 -2.26 -2.22
CA ASP A 174 -14.90 -1.38 -3.36
C ASP A 174 -16.02 -0.34 -3.47
N PHE A 175 -15.92 0.52 -4.46
CA PHE A 175 -16.87 1.58 -4.70
C PHE A 175 -17.85 1.26 -5.85
N SER A 176 -17.97 0.00 -6.26
CA SER A 176 -18.81 -0.41 -7.39
C SER A 176 -20.31 -0.17 -7.18
N ALA A 177 -20.74 -0.01 -5.92
CA ALA A 177 -22.11 0.34 -5.56
C ALA A 177 -22.47 1.81 -5.85
N PHE A 178 -21.48 2.67 -6.10
CA PHE A 178 -21.70 4.09 -6.36
C PHE A 178 -21.92 4.36 -7.85
N ASP A 179 -23.02 5.07 -8.15
CA ASP A 179 -23.32 5.53 -9.51
C ASP A 179 -22.55 6.80 -9.81
N LYS A 180 -21.78 6.81 -10.91
CA LYS A 180 -20.96 7.96 -11.33
C LYS A 180 -21.79 9.21 -11.56
N THR A 181 -22.99 9.08 -12.16
CA THR A 181 -23.87 10.23 -12.44
C THR A 181 -24.39 10.86 -11.15
N ALA A 182 -24.75 10.01 -10.16
CA ALA A 182 -25.18 10.48 -8.86
C ALA A 182 -24.05 11.21 -8.12
N LEU A 183 -22.84 10.68 -8.14
CA LEU A 183 -21.68 11.35 -7.53
C LEU A 183 -21.37 12.70 -8.17
N LEU A 184 -21.42 12.79 -9.49
CA LEU A 184 -21.23 14.05 -10.21
C LEU A 184 -22.31 15.10 -9.84
N ALA A 185 -23.57 14.66 -9.64
CA ALA A 185 -24.65 15.55 -9.20
C ALA A 185 -24.42 16.12 -7.79
N GLU A 186 -23.69 15.38 -6.93
CA GLU A 186 -23.28 15.81 -5.60
C GLU A 186 -21.92 16.54 -5.59
N ASN A 187 -21.42 16.93 -6.78
CA ASN A 187 -20.12 17.59 -6.97
C ASN A 187 -18.91 16.77 -6.51
N VAL A 188 -19.02 15.44 -6.47
CA VAL A 188 -17.87 14.55 -6.28
C VAL A 188 -17.09 14.50 -7.59
N ARG A 189 -15.80 14.69 -7.51
CA ARG A 189 -14.92 14.65 -8.68
C ARG A 189 -14.71 13.19 -9.13
N VAL A 190 -15.36 12.81 -10.20
CA VAL A 190 -15.24 11.54 -10.91
C VAL A 190 -15.16 11.86 -12.38
N PHE A 191 -13.98 11.96 -12.95
CA PHE A 191 -13.82 12.69 -14.22
C PHE A 191 -13.24 11.87 -15.37
N PHE A 192 -12.56 10.75 -15.10
CA PHE A 192 -11.87 10.03 -16.18
C PHE A 192 -12.88 9.47 -17.18
N PRO A 193 -12.77 9.82 -18.48
CA PRO A 193 -13.71 9.35 -19.49
C PRO A 193 -13.71 7.84 -19.62
N GLY A 194 -14.90 7.23 -19.46
CA GLY A 194 -15.09 5.78 -19.61
C GLY A 194 -14.85 4.95 -18.36
N SER A 195 -14.25 5.48 -17.28
CA SER A 195 -14.13 4.78 -16.02
C SER A 195 -15.45 4.76 -15.24
N THR A 196 -15.60 3.75 -14.39
CA THR A 196 -16.66 3.69 -13.37
C THR A 196 -16.29 4.58 -12.17
N ALA A 197 -17.23 4.76 -11.24
CA ALA A 197 -16.92 5.45 -9.97
C ALA A 197 -15.85 4.69 -9.17
N ALA A 198 -15.93 3.36 -9.16
CA ALA A 198 -14.98 2.52 -8.41
C ALA A 198 -13.54 2.61 -8.95
N GLN A 199 -13.38 2.81 -10.26
CA GLN A 199 -12.08 2.98 -10.89
C GLN A 199 -11.48 4.37 -10.68
N ASP A 200 -12.33 5.39 -10.55
CA ASP A 200 -11.92 6.80 -10.47
C ASP A 200 -11.80 7.31 -9.02
N LEU A 201 -12.26 6.51 -8.05
CA LEU A 201 -12.09 6.76 -6.63
C LEU A 201 -10.86 5.99 -6.15
N GLU A 202 -9.76 6.69 -6.03
CA GLU A 202 -8.43 6.19 -5.72
C GLU A 202 -8.09 6.55 -4.26
N PRO A 203 -8.42 5.68 -3.26
CA PRO A 203 -8.11 5.96 -1.85
C PRO A 203 -6.61 5.93 -1.60
N GLU A 204 -6.03 7.08 -1.29
CA GLU A 204 -4.60 7.23 -1.05
C GLU A 204 -4.26 7.08 0.45
N TYR A 205 -5.02 7.75 1.30
CA TYR A 205 -4.82 7.73 2.75
C TYR A 205 -6.07 7.34 3.52
N ILE A 206 -5.88 6.66 4.67
CA ILE A 206 -6.94 6.31 5.60
C ILE A 206 -6.52 6.66 7.03
N THR A 207 -7.44 7.22 7.80
CA THR A 207 -7.22 7.57 9.21
C THR A 207 -8.36 7.04 10.08
N THR A 208 -8.10 6.86 11.37
CA THR A 208 -9.05 6.32 12.36
C THR A 208 -9.08 7.19 13.62
#